data_d3c51a6e6bea82189d7d326cc0b2646a
#
_entry.id   d3c51a6e6bea82189d7d326cc0b2646a
#
_cell.length_a   1.000
_cell.length_b   1.000
_cell.length_c   1.000
_cell.angle_alpha   90.00
_cell.angle_beta   90.00
_cell.angle_gamma   90.00
#
_symmetry.space_group_name_H-M   'P 1'
#
loop_
_entity.id
_entity.type
_entity.pdbx_description
1 polymer ?
#
loop_
_entity_poly.entity_id
_entity_poly.type
_entity_poly.pdbx_seq_one_letter_code
_entity_poly.pdbx_strand_id
1 'polypeptide(L)'
;MTAPTAARRFRCVHCGGDARLSSEGDPPRCLACEKSYSIADGIVALTEAVDDRDYPAELVDLVASIERRHFWFAARNDVILSTIRRVIGTVAGLRVLDIGCGTGFVTEALERAGMDAWGIDMHRAALMHARPRIRGPLFSNHATTLPFFPDFDLVSLFDVIEHLDNDVGAIQQATTVLKPHGCVIVTVPAGQRLWTKYDEVIGHKRRYDRQGLTDVLQNAGLETAYVGYFSCLPLLAQVVQRWIAPRMRAPSSDTIEIVRQTLTVPPEPLNVLFRSSIRAEAPLRQLSWVRGGSLIAVARRSD
;
A
#
# COMPACT_ATOMS: atom_id res chain seq x y z
N MET A 1 -8.87 -5.97 -31.10
CA MET A 1 -10.21 -6.08 -30.47
C MET A 1 -9.97 -6.00 -28.97
N THR A 2 -10.26 -4.85 -28.35
CA THR A 2 -10.21 -4.68 -26.88
C THR A 2 -11.33 -5.53 -26.29
N ALA A 3 -10.97 -6.45 -25.37
CA ALA A 3 -11.95 -7.20 -24.60
C ALA A 3 -12.95 -6.21 -23.96
N PRO A 4 -14.26 -6.54 -23.89
CA PRO A 4 -15.24 -5.67 -23.26
C PRO A 4 -14.79 -5.42 -21.83
N THR A 5 -14.60 -4.16 -21.49
CA THR A 5 -14.25 -3.72 -20.14
C THR A 5 -15.32 -4.27 -19.19
N ALA A 6 -14.98 -5.26 -18.37
CA ALA A 6 -15.91 -5.81 -17.40
C ALA A 6 -16.50 -4.66 -16.60
N ALA A 7 -17.83 -4.65 -16.43
CA ALA A 7 -18.52 -3.55 -15.79
C ALA A 7 -17.89 -3.25 -14.42
N ARG A 8 -17.41 -2.02 -14.24
CA ARG A 8 -16.85 -1.55 -12.99
C ARG A 8 -18.00 -1.41 -11.98
N ARG A 9 -18.04 -2.31 -10.99
CA ARG A 9 -19.14 -2.41 -10.02
C ARG A 9 -18.61 -2.69 -8.62
N PHE A 10 -19.40 -2.34 -7.62
CA PHE A 10 -19.14 -2.65 -6.22
C PHE A 10 -20.45 -3.01 -5.50
N ARG A 11 -20.33 -3.57 -4.30
CA ARG A 11 -21.51 -3.87 -3.47
C ARG A 11 -22.03 -2.60 -2.82
N CYS A 12 -23.31 -2.39 -2.88
CA CYS A 12 -23.95 -1.30 -2.17
C CYS A 12 -23.73 -1.44 -0.65
N VAL A 13 -23.15 -0.43 -0.01
CA VAL A 13 -22.91 -0.45 1.45
C VAL A 13 -24.21 -0.43 2.25
N HIS A 14 -25.36 -0.07 1.63
CA HIS A 14 -26.64 0.00 2.28
C HIS A 14 -27.43 -1.34 2.22
N CYS A 15 -27.47 -1.99 1.04
CA CYS A 15 -28.30 -3.21 0.85
C CYS A 15 -27.53 -4.43 0.32
N GLY A 16 -26.22 -4.32 0.07
CA GLY A 16 -25.40 -5.39 -0.50
C GLY A 16 -25.60 -5.63 -2.01
N GLY A 17 -26.54 -4.95 -2.65
CA GLY A 17 -26.84 -5.08 -4.07
C GLY A 17 -25.76 -4.50 -4.99
N ASP A 18 -25.92 -4.68 -6.29
CA ASP A 18 -24.98 -4.21 -7.32
C ASP A 18 -25.07 -2.69 -7.49
N ALA A 19 -23.98 -1.97 -7.27
CA ALA A 19 -23.82 -0.56 -7.58
C ALA A 19 -22.80 -0.41 -8.71
N ARG A 20 -23.13 0.39 -9.74
CA ARG A 20 -22.31 0.50 -10.96
C ARG A 20 -21.67 1.88 -11.08
N LEU A 21 -20.39 1.86 -11.49
CA LEU A 21 -19.68 3.04 -11.92
C LEU A 21 -20.07 3.37 -13.37
N SER A 22 -20.52 4.60 -13.61
CA SER A 22 -20.77 5.10 -14.96
C SER A 22 -19.45 5.42 -15.66
N SER A 23 -19.39 5.19 -16.98
CA SER A 23 -18.30 5.66 -17.83
C SER A 23 -18.38 7.16 -18.12
N GLU A 24 -19.54 7.78 -17.88
CA GLU A 24 -19.83 9.19 -18.18
C GLU A 24 -19.62 10.12 -17.00
N GLY A 25 -19.14 9.59 -15.85
CA GLY A 25 -18.87 10.38 -14.66
C GLY A 25 -20.11 10.64 -13.77
N ASP A 26 -21.25 10.02 -14.10
CA ASP A 26 -22.46 10.09 -13.26
C ASP A 26 -22.22 9.40 -11.91
N PRO A 27 -22.88 9.89 -10.84
CA PRO A 27 -22.83 9.26 -9.53
C PRO A 27 -23.22 7.77 -9.59
N PRO A 28 -22.40 6.85 -9.00
CA PRO A 28 -22.77 5.45 -8.95
C PRO A 28 -24.11 5.27 -8.26
N ARG A 29 -24.93 4.36 -8.78
CA ARG A 29 -26.25 4.06 -8.24
C ARG A 29 -26.41 2.56 -8.02
N CYS A 30 -26.99 2.20 -6.88
CA CYS A 30 -27.38 0.82 -6.61
C CYS A 30 -28.60 0.44 -7.46
N LEU A 31 -28.52 -0.68 -8.15
CA LEU A 31 -29.62 -1.17 -8.99
C LEU A 31 -30.79 -1.75 -8.18
N ALA A 32 -30.57 -2.11 -6.91
CA ALA A 32 -31.58 -2.73 -6.06
C ALA A 32 -32.32 -1.71 -5.18
N CYS A 33 -31.61 -0.81 -4.49
CA CYS A 33 -32.22 0.14 -3.56
C CYS A 33 -32.12 1.60 -4.02
N GLU A 34 -31.61 1.83 -5.23
CA GLU A 34 -31.49 3.15 -5.86
C GLU A 34 -30.60 4.16 -5.13
N LYS A 35 -29.93 3.77 -4.05
CA LYS A 35 -28.96 4.62 -3.33
C LYS A 35 -27.92 5.13 -4.30
N SER A 36 -27.76 6.45 -4.35
CA SER A 36 -26.69 7.11 -5.12
C SER A 36 -25.52 7.41 -4.20
N TYR A 37 -24.29 7.36 -4.77
CA TYR A 37 -23.03 7.64 -4.09
C TYR A 37 -22.46 8.95 -4.61
N SER A 38 -21.98 9.80 -3.71
CA SER A 38 -21.35 11.05 -4.14
C SER A 38 -20.02 10.76 -4.84
N ILE A 39 -19.80 11.49 -5.95
CA ILE A 39 -18.47 11.62 -6.56
C ILE A 39 -18.04 13.06 -6.36
N ALA A 40 -16.90 13.25 -5.74
CA ALA A 40 -16.29 14.55 -5.65
C ALA A 40 -14.81 14.42 -6.11
N ASP A 41 -14.40 15.25 -7.06
CA ASP A 41 -13.07 15.21 -7.68
C ASP A 41 -12.71 13.84 -8.29
N GLY A 42 -13.70 13.09 -8.81
CA GLY A 42 -13.51 11.76 -9.38
C GLY A 42 -13.24 10.66 -8.35
N ILE A 43 -13.54 10.90 -7.08
CA ILE A 43 -13.42 9.96 -5.96
C ILE A 43 -14.82 9.60 -5.49
N VAL A 44 -15.12 8.29 -5.41
CA VAL A 44 -16.40 7.78 -4.93
C VAL A 44 -16.38 7.67 -3.41
N ALA A 45 -17.28 8.35 -2.71
CA ALA A 45 -17.42 8.23 -1.27
C ALA A 45 -18.31 7.05 -0.92
N LEU A 46 -17.74 6.00 -0.32
CA LEU A 46 -18.47 4.82 0.17
C LEU A 46 -18.87 4.95 1.65
N THR A 47 -18.08 5.71 2.42
CA THR A 47 -18.35 6.07 3.81
C THR A 47 -18.37 7.58 3.96
N GLU A 48 -18.91 8.07 5.08
CA GLU A 48 -18.75 9.47 5.47
C GLU A 48 -17.27 9.81 5.65
N ALA A 49 -16.94 11.09 5.48
CA ALA A 49 -15.56 11.55 5.60
C ALA A 49 -14.99 11.18 6.98
N VAL A 50 -13.81 10.58 6.97
CA VAL A 50 -13.07 10.27 8.19
C VAL A 50 -12.45 11.54 8.74
N ASP A 51 -12.36 11.62 10.05
CA ASP A 51 -11.63 12.68 10.73
C ASP A 51 -10.13 12.51 10.50
N ASP A 52 -9.53 13.40 9.71
CA ASP A 52 -8.11 13.35 9.31
C ASP A 52 -7.15 13.81 10.43
N ARG A 53 -7.62 13.92 11.70
CA ARG A 53 -6.78 14.41 12.81
C ARG A 53 -5.56 13.54 13.06
N ASP A 54 -5.64 12.24 12.84
CA ASP A 54 -4.54 11.29 13.07
C ASP A 54 -3.49 11.30 11.93
N TYR A 55 -3.87 11.80 10.74
CA TYR A 55 -2.96 11.91 9.60
C TYR A 55 -3.19 13.25 8.85
N PRO A 56 -2.57 14.34 9.33
CA PRO A 56 -2.81 15.69 8.82
C PRO A 56 -2.50 15.84 7.32
N ALA A 57 -3.27 16.69 6.64
CA ALA A 57 -3.06 16.96 5.21
C ALA A 57 -1.65 17.43 4.88
N GLU A 58 -1.04 18.24 5.77
CA GLU A 58 0.34 18.73 5.62
C GLU A 58 1.37 17.59 5.57
N LEU A 59 1.11 16.48 6.28
CA LEU A 59 1.95 15.29 6.23
C LEU A 59 1.81 14.57 4.88
N VAL A 60 0.59 14.48 4.37
CA VAL A 60 0.31 13.94 3.02
C VAL A 60 1.04 14.77 1.96
N ASP A 61 0.92 16.10 2.02
CA ASP A 61 1.57 17.03 1.08
C ASP A 61 3.09 16.88 1.12
N LEU A 62 3.68 16.77 2.31
CA LEU A 62 5.11 16.52 2.49
C LEU A 62 5.54 15.23 1.81
N VAL A 63 4.84 14.10 2.07
CA VAL A 63 5.15 12.81 1.44
C VAL A 63 5.01 12.89 -0.08
N ALA A 64 3.91 13.44 -0.58
CA ALA A 64 3.67 13.61 -2.02
C ALA A 64 4.75 14.41 -2.73
N SER A 65 5.34 15.41 -2.05
CA SER A 65 6.43 16.25 -2.59
C SER A 65 7.78 15.52 -2.70
N ILE A 66 7.98 14.49 -1.87
CA ILE A 66 9.27 13.80 -1.70
C ILE A 66 9.32 12.47 -2.47
N GLU A 67 8.22 11.72 -2.51
CA GLU A 67 8.19 10.30 -2.92
C GLU A 67 8.76 10.04 -4.33
N ARG A 68 8.55 10.94 -5.30
CA ARG A 68 9.10 10.79 -6.66
C ARG A 68 10.62 10.93 -6.70
N ARG A 69 11.21 11.60 -5.73
CA ARG A 69 12.64 11.95 -5.69
C ARG A 69 13.43 11.05 -4.74
N HIS A 70 12.79 10.51 -3.71
CA HIS A 70 13.47 9.73 -2.67
C HIS A 70 13.66 8.28 -3.12
N PHE A 71 14.87 7.75 -3.00
CA PHE A 71 15.27 6.42 -3.45
C PHE A 71 14.36 5.30 -2.94
N TRP A 72 13.90 5.41 -1.69
CA TRP A 72 13.15 4.34 -1.03
C TRP A 72 11.81 4.07 -1.72
N PHE A 73 11.03 5.11 -2.02
CA PHE A 73 9.72 4.95 -2.67
C PHE A 73 9.86 4.33 -4.08
N ALA A 74 10.82 4.81 -4.86
CA ALA A 74 11.07 4.28 -6.20
C ALA A 74 11.59 2.82 -6.14
N ALA A 75 12.50 2.51 -5.21
CA ALA A 75 13.02 1.16 -5.02
C ALA A 75 11.94 0.22 -4.49
N ARG A 76 11.05 0.67 -3.58
CA ARG A 76 9.89 -0.11 -3.12
C ARG A 76 9.00 -0.52 -4.28
N ASN A 77 8.67 0.40 -5.19
CA ASN A 77 7.88 0.08 -6.38
C ASN A 77 8.58 -0.98 -7.25
N ASP A 78 9.90 -0.87 -7.46
CA ASP A 78 10.69 -1.87 -8.17
C ASP A 78 10.64 -3.26 -7.48
N VAL A 79 10.72 -3.29 -6.14
CA VAL A 79 10.60 -4.51 -5.33
C VAL A 79 9.21 -5.12 -5.49
N ILE A 80 8.16 -4.33 -5.35
CA ILE A 80 6.77 -4.76 -5.48
C ILE A 80 6.55 -5.38 -6.87
N LEU A 81 6.83 -4.65 -7.94
CA LEU A 81 6.62 -5.12 -9.30
C LEU A 81 7.45 -6.36 -9.65
N SER A 82 8.71 -6.42 -9.20
CA SER A 82 9.55 -7.60 -9.43
C SER A 82 9.04 -8.83 -8.66
N THR A 83 8.50 -8.63 -7.46
CA THR A 83 7.93 -9.72 -6.65
C THR A 83 6.63 -10.23 -7.26
N ILE A 84 5.73 -9.34 -7.69
CA ILE A 84 4.49 -9.73 -8.39
C ILE A 84 4.83 -10.56 -9.63
N ARG A 85 5.73 -10.07 -10.50
CA ARG A 85 6.15 -10.80 -11.71
C ARG A 85 6.77 -12.17 -11.39
N ARG A 86 7.55 -12.26 -10.33
CA ARG A 86 8.20 -13.51 -9.89
C ARG A 86 7.19 -14.56 -9.42
N VAL A 87 6.16 -14.15 -8.66
CA VAL A 87 5.23 -15.07 -8.00
C VAL A 87 4.00 -15.36 -8.86
N ILE A 88 3.50 -14.35 -9.57
CA ILE A 88 2.26 -14.43 -10.35
C ILE A 88 2.56 -14.65 -11.84
N GLY A 89 3.67 -14.10 -12.35
CA GLY A 89 4.04 -14.19 -13.77
C GLY A 89 3.56 -12.97 -14.56
N THR A 90 2.69 -13.19 -15.55
CA THR A 90 2.16 -12.11 -16.39
C THR A 90 1.24 -11.20 -15.59
N VAL A 91 1.51 -9.90 -15.61
CA VAL A 91 0.78 -8.90 -14.81
C VAL A 91 -0.20 -8.06 -15.65
N ALA A 92 -0.03 -8.03 -16.97
CA ALA A 92 -0.89 -7.23 -17.85
C ALA A 92 -2.34 -7.74 -17.78
N GLY A 93 -3.27 -6.82 -17.54
CA GLY A 93 -4.70 -7.11 -17.47
C GLY A 93 -5.17 -7.65 -16.11
N LEU A 94 -4.28 -7.91 -15.14
CA LEU A 94 -4.70 -8.25 -13.78
C LEU A 94 -5.49 -7.09 -13.17
N ARG A 95 -6.62 -7.41 -12.53
CA ARG A 95 -7.37 -6.45 -11.74
C ARG A 95 -6.84 -6.44 -10.32
N VAL A 96 -6.44 -5.24 -9.87
CA VAL A 96 -5.80 -5.01 -8.56
C VAL A 96 -6.62 -4.05 -7.73
N LEU A 97 -6.84 -4.36 -6.45
CA LEU A 97 -7.32 -3.41 -5.45
C LEU A 97 -6.17 -3.03 -4.52
N ASP A 98 -5.78 -1.77 -4.53
CA ASP A 98 -4.74 -1.21 -3.66
C ASP A 98 -5.40 -0.56 -2.45
N ILE A 99 -5.35 -1.25 -1.30
CA ILE A 99 -5.96 -0.82 -0.04
C ILE A 99 -4.95 0.05 0.72
N GLY A 100 -5.36 1.26 1.11
CA GLY A 100 -4.46 2.27 1.64
C GLY A 100 -3.55 2.81 0.55
N CYS A 101 -4.11 3.14 -0.62
CA CYS A 101 -3.33 3.58 -1.79
C CYS A 101 -2.60 4.91 -1.58
N GLY A 102 -2.94 5.65 -0.53
CA GLY A 102 -2.31 6.92 -0.17
C GLY A 102 -2.34 7.92 -1.32
N THR A 103 -1.17 8.50 -1.62
CA THR A 103 -0.98 9.43 -2.74
C THR A 103 -1.03 8.77 -4.13
N GLY A 104 -1.24 7.47 -4.20
CA GLY A 104 -1.34 6.71 -5.44
C GLY A 104 -0.01 6.37 -6.11
N PHE A 105 1.13 6.55 -5.44
CA PHE A 105 2.44 6.37 -6.07
C PHE A 105 2.74 4.91 -6.44
N VAL A 106 2.29 3.93 -5.64
CA VAL A 106 2.38 2.51 -5.97
C VAL A 106 1.31 2.14 -7.00
N THR A 107 0.07 2.57 -6.79
CA THR A 107 -1.05 2.29 -7.70
C THR A 107 -0.76 2.78 -9.14
N GLU A 108 -0.13 3.96 -9.30
CA GLU A 108 0.36 4.48 -10.58
C GLU A 108 1.38 3.51 -11.22
N ALA A 109 2.27 2.93 -10.41
CA ALA A 109 3.27 1.98 -10.92
C ALA A 109 2.64 0.66 -11.36
N LEU A 110 1.58 0.19 -10.66
CA LEU A 110 0.79 -0.98 -11.06
C LEU A 110 0.07 -0.72 -12.39
N GLU A 111 -0.59 0.43 -12.56
CA GLU A 111 -1.22 0.81 -13.83
C GLU A 111 -0.22 0.89 -15.00
N ARG A 112 0.95 1.50 -14.75
CA ARG A 112 2.02 1.57 -15.75
C ARG A 112 2.57 0.20 -16.14
N ALA A 113 2.47 -0.78 -15.25
CA ALA A 113 2.82 -2.17 -15.55
C ALA A 113 1.72 -2.92 -16.33
N GLY A 114 0.59 -2.26 -16.65
CA GLY A 114 -0.50 -2.79 -17.46
C GLY A 114 -1.64 -3.44 -16.65
N MET A 115 -1.71 -3.22 -15.34
CA MET A 115 -2.79 -3.73 -14.48
C MET A 115 -3.99 -2.77 -14.50
N ASP A 116 -5.21 -3.30 -14.29
CA ASP A 116 -6.43 -2.52 -14.00
C ASP A 116 -6.45 -2.25 -12.48
N ALA A 117 -5.78 -1.17 -12.05
CA ALA A 117 -5.60 -0.89 -10.64
C ALA A 117 -6.68 0.08 -10.11
N TRP A 118 -7.28 -0.31 -9.00
CA TRP A 118 -8.27 0.45 -8.25
C TRP A 118 -7.66 0.85 -6.92
N GLY A 119 -7.92 2.08 -6.46
CA GLY A 119 -7.38 2.57 -5.19
C GLY A 119 -8.49 2.82 -4.17
N ILE A 120 -8.18 2.49 -2.92
CA ILE A 120 -9.04 2.82 -1.77
C ILE A 120 -8.17 3.39 -0.66
N ASP A 121 -8.63 4.50 -0.08
CA ASP A 121 -8.01 5.11 1.09
C ASP A 121 -9.07 5.80 1.95
N MET A 122 -8.81 5.91 3.25
CA MET A 122 -9.69 6.63 4.16
C MET A 122 -9.43 8.14 4.16
N HIS A 123 -8.19 8.55 3.86
CA HIS A 123 -7.75 9.94 3.89
C HIS A 123 -8.02 10.64 2.56
N ARG A 124 -8.99 11.57 2.56
CA ARG A 124 -9.35 12.31 1.35
C ARG A 124 -8.17 13.13 0.79
N ALA A 125 -7.35 13.73 1.65
CA ALA A 125 -6.17 14.48 1.24
C ALA A 125 -5.22 13.62 0.40
N ALA A 126 -5.00 12.37 0.78
CA ALA A 126 -4.18 11.41 0.03
C ALA A 126 -4.80 11.10 -1.35
N LEU A 127 -6.10 10.84 -1.39
CA LEU A 127 -6.82 10.56 -2.63
C LEU A 127 -6.81 11.74 -3.61
N MET A 128 -6.79 12.98 -3.12
CA MET A 128 -6.64 14.17 -3.98
C MET A 128 -5.29 14.19 -4.70
N HIS A 129 -4.20 13.71 -4.07
CA HIS A 129 -2.91 13.50 -4.73
C HIS A 129 -2.91 12.28 -5.67
N ALA A 130 -3.67 11.24 -5.33
CA ALA A 130 -3.78 10.04 -6.15
C ALA A 130 -4.55 10.29 -7.45
N ARG A 131 -5.63 11.10 -7.40
CA ARG A 131 -6.52 11.29 -8.56
C ARG A 131 -5.83 11.70 -9.86
N PRO A 132 -4.91 12.68 -9.91
CA PRO A 132 -4.22 13.04 -11.15
C PRO A 132 -3.24 11.98 -11.67
N ARG A 133 -2.91 10.96 -10.87
CA ARG A 133 -1.95 9.89 -11.19
C ARG A 133 -2.62 8.63 -11.71
N ILE A 134 -3.80 8.31 -11.20
CA ILE A 134 -4.50 7.04 -11.39
C ILE A 134 -5.67 7.24 -12.34
N ARG A 135 -5.80 6.36 -13.33
CA ARG A 135 -6.93 6.34 -14.27
C ARG A 135 -8.07 5.48 -13.76
N GLY A 136 -7.75 4.46 -12.97
CA GLY A 136 -8.71 3.55 -12.37
C GLY A 136 -9.63 4.23 -11.35
N PRO A 137 -10.63 3.50 -10.85
CA PRO A 137 -11.52 3.98 -9.82
C PRO A 137 -10.80 4.25 -8.50
N LEU A 138 -11.18 5.36 -7.86
CA LEU A 138 -10.75 5.71 -6.51
C LEU A 138 -11.94 5.81 -5.57
N PHE A 139 -11.77 5.24 -4.38
CA PHE A 139 -12.81 5.20 -3.37
C PHE A 139 -12.31 5.74 -2.04
N SER A 140 -13.14 6.55 -1.39
CA SER A 140 -12.94 6.90 0.02
C SER A 140 -13.66 5.89 0.89
N ASN A 141 -12.89 5.07 1.64
CA ASN A 141 -13.43 4.04 2.51
C ASN A 141 -12.34 3.48 3.44
N HIS A 142 -12.77 2.78 4.50
CA HIS A 142 -11.88 2.07 5.43
C HIS A 142 -11.36 0.74 4.86
N ALA A 143 -10.13 0.39 5.23
CA ALA A 143 -9.49 -0.89 4.87
C ALA A 143 -10.20 -2.12 5.48
N THR A 144 -10.97 -1.93 6.54
CA THR A 144 -11.65 -3.01 7.29
C THR A 144 -13.04 -3.35 6.77
N THR A 145 -13.56 -2.63 5.77
CA THR A 145 -14.86 -2.89 5.17
C THR A 145 -14.78 -2.69 3.68
N LEU A 146 -14.74 -3.77 2.93
CA LEU A 146 -14.54 -3.75 1.48
C LEU A 146 -15.83 -4.14 0.74
N PRO A 147 -16.60 -3.16 0.24
CA PRO A 147 -17.86 -3.43 -0.44
C PRO A 147 -17.62 -3.77 -1.92
N PHE A 148 -16.76 -4.74 -2.19
CA PHE A 148 -16.49 -5.18 -3.56
C PHE A 148 -16.90 -6.63 -3.74
N PHE A 149 -17.13 -7.02 -5.00
CA PHE A 149 -17.31 -8.41 -5.39
C PHE A 149 -15.95 -9.11 -5.46
N PRO A 150 -15.90 -10.45 -5.42
CA PRO A 150 -14.66 -11.20 -5.54
C PRO A 150 -14.15 -11.19 -7.01
N ASP A 151 -13.77 -10.00 -7.47
CA ASP A 151 -13.42 -9.71 -8.86
C ASP A 151 -11.93 -9.36 -9.04
N PHE A 152 -11.13 -9.34 -7.96
CA PHE A 152 -9.72 -8.95 -8.01
C PHE A 152 -8.80 -10.16 -8.09
N ASP A 153 -7.83 -10.10 -8.99
CA ASP A 153 -6.75 -11.09 -9.12
C ASP A 153 -5.69 -10.88 -8.03
N LEU A 154 -5.51 -9.62 -7.62
CA LEU A 154 -4.53 -9.20 -6.62
C LEU A 154 -5.15 -8.14 -5.71
N VAL A 155 -4.94 -8.27 -4.41
CA VAL A 155 -5.23 -7.22 -3.43
C VAL A 155 -3.93 -6.85 -2.74
N SER A 156 -3.65 -5.55 -2.65
CA SER A 156 -2.43 -5.03 -2.04
C SER A 156 -2.71 -4.20 -0.80
N LEU A 157 -1.82 -4.32 0.20
CA LEU A 157 -1.77 -3.49 1.40
C LEU A 157 -0.30 -3.09 1.63
N PHE A 158 0.10 -1.94 1.11
CA PHE A 158 1.49 -1.49 1.15
C PHE A 158 1.71 -0.50 2.30
N ASP A 159 2.35 -0.97 3.36
CA ASP A 159 2.59 -0.22 4.60
C ASP A 159 1.25 0.27 5.21
N VAL A 160 0.33 -0.67 5.45
CA VAL A 160 -1.04 -0.44 5.96
C VAL A 160 -1.31 -1.20 7.24
N ILE A 161 -1.01 -2.50 7.29
CA ILE A 161 -1.47 -3.37 8.38
C ILE A 161 -0.77 -3.07 9.72
N GLU A 162 0.39 -2.44 9.70
CA GLU A 162 1.09 -1.95 10.88
C GLU A 162 0.36 -0.81 11.62
N HIS A 163 -0.55 -0.12 10.93
CA HIS A 163 -1.38 0.94 11.50
C HIS A 163 -2.67 0.40 12.15
N LEU A 164 -3.07 -0.82 11.84
CA LEU A 164 -4.34 -1.40 12.25
C LEU A 164 -4.22 -2.19 13.57
N ASP A 165 -5.22 -2.10 14.44
CA ASP A 165 -5.26 -2.92 15.66
C ASP A 165 -5.44 -4.40 15.30
N ASN A 166 -6.34 -4.70 14.36
CA ASN A 166 -6.65 -6.03 13.86
C ASN A 166 -6.11 -6.21 12.43
N ASP A 167 -4.82 -6.50 12.31
CA ASP A 167 -4.12 -6.75 11.05
C ASP A 167 -4.62 -8.04 10.36
N VAL A 168 -4.87 -9.11 11.13
CA VAL A 168 -5.45 -10.37 10.62
C VAL A 168 -6.83 -10.11 10.03
N GLY A 169 -7.70 -9.36 10.71
CA GLY A 169 -9.04 -9.02 10.22
C GLY A 169 -9.01 -8.21 8.92
N ALA A 170 -8.04 -7.29 8.77
CA ALA A 170 -7.87 -6.53 7.54
C ALA A 170 -7.46 -7.43 6.35
N ILE A 171 -6.56 -8.38 6.57
CA ILE A 171 -6.19 -9.38 5.56
C ILE A 171 -7.38 -10.30 5.24
N GLN A 172 -8.17 -10.73 6.24
CA GLN A 172 -9.40 -11.50 6.02
C GLN A 172 -10.39 -10.72 5.14
N GLN A 173 -10.59 -9.42 5.39
CA GLN A 173 -11.41 -8.58 4.51
C GLN A 173 -10.85 -8.55 3.08
N ALA A 174 -9.54 -8.41 2.92
CA ALA A 174 -8.89 -8.46 1.61
C ALA A 174 -9.17 -9.77 0.86
N THR A 175 -9.26 -10.91 1.55
CA THR A 175 -9.58 -12.21 0.91
C THR A 175 -11.00 -12.27 0.37
N THR A 176 -11.96 -11.54 0.96
CA THR A 176 -13.37 -11.58 0.53
C THR A 176 -13.60 -11.04 -0.87
N VAL A 177 -12.70 -10.19 -1.36
CA VAL A 177 -12.79 -9.53 -2.66
C VAL A 177 -11.89 -10.17 -3.72
N LEU A 178 -11.09 -11.18 -3.34
CA LEU A 178 -10.25 -11.94 -4.26
C LEU A 178 -11.08 -12.96 -5.05
N LYS A 179 -10.75 -13.11 -6.32
CA LYS A 179 -11.13 -14.26 -7.11
C LYS A 179 -10.59 -15.55 -6.49
N PRO A 180 -11.15 -16.74 -6.83
CA PRO A 180 -10.48 -18.02 -6.56
C PRO A 180 -9.02 -17.97 -7.06
N HIS A 181 -8.07 -18.49 -6.27
CA HIS A 181 -6.62 -18.46 -6.55
C HIS A 181 -6.00 -17.05 -6.62
N GLY A 182 -6.75 -15.99 -6.29
CA GLY A 182 -6.21 -14.64 -6.19
C GLY A 182 -5.18 -14.50 -5.07
N CYS A 183 -4.38 -13.44 -5.13
CA CYS A 183 -3.28 -13.22 -4.20
C CYS A 183 -3.48 -11.95 -3.37
N VAL A 184 -3.01 -11.98 -2.12
CA VAL A 184 -2.73 -10.79 -1.32
C VAL A 184 -1.23 -10.50 -1.38
N ILE A 185 -0.86 -9.24 -1.55
CA ILE A 185 0.52 -8.77 -1.42
C ILE A 185 0.59 -7.67 -0.37
N VAL A 186 1.56 -7.77 0.52
CA VAL A 186 1.77 -6.78 1.59
C VAL A 186 3.22 -6.33 1.65
N THR A 187 3.44 -5.05 1.99
CA THR A 187 4.73 -4.58 2.53
C THR A 187 4.51 -4.04 3.92
N VAL A 188 5.50 -4.25 4.80
CA VAL A 188 5.47 -3.78 6.18
C VAL A 188 6.88 -3.38 6.65
N PRO A 189 7.00 -2.47 7.63
CA PRO A 189 8.26 -2.19 8.29
C PRO A 189 8.74 -3.41 9.07
N ALA A 190 10.04 -3.71 8.95
CA ALA A 190 10.66 -4.90 9.55
C ALA A 190 11.41 -4.58 10.83
N GLY A 191 11.41 -5.57 11.75
CA GLY A 191 12.26 -5.59 12.93
C GLY A 191 11.83 -4.64 14.05
N GLN A 192 11.18 -5.17 15.09
CA GLN A 192 10.72 -4.39 16.25
C GLN A 192 11.86 -3.61 16.94
N ARG A 193 13.09 -4.13 16.91
CA ARG A 193 14.28 -3.45 17.47
C ARG A 193 14.70 -2.20 16.69
N LEU A 194 14.14 -1.98 15.50
CA LEU A 194 14.39 -0.80 14.66
C LEU A 194 13.38 0.32 14.92
N TRP A 195 12.47 0.15 15.88
CA TRP A 195 11.47 1.13 16.27
C TRP A 195 12.09 2.49 16.54
N THR A 196 11.44 3.54 16.08
CA THR A 196 11.91 4.92 16.18
C THR A 196 10.76 5.87 16.49
N LYS A 197 11.10 7.12 16.79
CA LYS A 197 10.11 8.19 16.92
C LYS A 197 9.30 8.41 15.64
N TYR A 198 9.87 8.11 14.49
CA TYR A 198 9.14 8.14 13.20
C TYR A 198 7.95 7.17 13.22
N ASP A 199 8.13 5.94 13.70
CA ASP A 199 7.05 4.96 13.79
C ASP A 199 5.89 5.45 14.67
N GLU A 200 6.22 6.12 15.78
CA GLU A 200 5.22 6.66 16.69
C GLU A 200 4.40 7.79 16.05
N VAL A 201 5.08 8.75 15.40
CA VAL A 201 4.42 9.95 14.85
C VAL A 201 3.61 9.68 13.59
N ILE A 202 3.91 8.61 12.85
CA ILE A 202 3.09 8.18 11.71
C ILE A 202 2.03 7.14 12.09
N GLY A 203 1.92 6.81 13.39
CA GLY A 203 0.86 5.94 13.92
C GLY A 203 1.08 4.45 13.72
N HIS A 204 2.33 4.00 13.57
CA HIS A 204 2.62 2.57 13.59
C HIS A 204 2.27 1.98 14.95
N LYS A 205 1.72 0.78 14.98
CA LYS A 205 1.44 0.00 16.18
C LYS A 205 2.45 -1.13 16.38
N ARG A 206 3.10 -1.56 15.28
CA ARG A 206 4.05 -2.68 15.28
C ARG A 206 4.97 -2.67 14.08
N ARG A 207 6.06 -3.44 14.19
CA ARG A 207 6.90 -3.87 13.08
C ARG A 207 6.94 -5.39 13.05
N TYR A 208 7.18 -5.97 11.92
CA TYR A 208 7.11 -7.41 11.72
C TYR A 208 8.48 -8.05 11.57
N ASP A 209 8.59 -9.30 11.93
CA ASP A 209 9.61 -10.20 11.40
C ASP A 209 8.97 -11.18 10.41
N ARG A 210 9.79 -12.02 9.78
CA ARG A 210 9.33 -12.96 8.77
C ARG A 210 8.24 -13.90 9.32
N GLN A 211 8.46 -14.44 10.53
CA GLN A 211 7.51 -15.37 11.13
C GLN A 211 6.20 -14.67 11.48
N GLY A 212 6.26 -13.53 12.17
CA GLY A 212 5.06 -12.79 12.57
C GLY A 212 4.20 -12.37 11.37
N LEU A 213 4.83 -11.96 10.25
CA LEU A 213 4.07 -11.66 9.03
C LEU A 213 3.47 -12.92 8.41
N THR A 214 4.19 -14.04 8.42
CA THR A 214 3.68 -15.33 7.95
C THR A 214 2.48 -15.78 8.78
N ASP A 215 2.56 -15.66 10.11
CA ASP A 215 1.48 -16.03 11.03
C ASP A 215 0.21 -15.19 10.79
N VAL A 216 0.35 -13.88 10.55
CA VAL A 216 -0.78 -13.00 10.21
C VAL A 216 -1.48 -13.47 8.94
N LEU A 217 -0.71 -13.79 7.88
CA LEU A 217 -1.27 -14.27 6.62
C LEU A 217 -1.96 -15.64 6.76
N GLN A 218 -1.35 -16.56 7.51
CA GLN A 218 -1.92 -17.89 7.77
C GLN A 218 -3.17 -17.81 8.64
N ASN A 219 -3.17 -16.99 9.68
CA ASN A 219 -4.34 -16.77 10.54
C ASN A 219 -5.50 -16.09 9.78
N ALA A 220 -5.19 -15.40 8.69
CA ALA A 220 -6.20 -14.88 7.77
C ALA A 220 -6.70 -15.90 6.74
N GLY A 221 -6.24 -17.16 6.79
CA GLY A 221 -6.66 -18.24 5.89
C GLY A 221 -5.95 -18.25 4.54
N LEU A 222 -4.74 -17.67 4.46
CA LEU A 222 -3.95 -17.61 3.24
C LEU A 222 -2.74 -18.55 3.31
N GLU A 223 -2.37 -19.12 2.17
CA GLU A 223 -1.12 -19.84 2.00
C GLU A 223 0.00 -18.88 1.56
N THR A 224 1.07 -18.82 2.35
CA THR A 224 2.21 -17.94 2.07
C THR A 224 3.06 -18.47 0.92
N ALA A 225 3.03 -17.80 -0.22
CA ALA A 225 3.81 -18.16 -1.41
C ALA A 225 5.21 -17.55 -1.42
N TYR A 226 5.39 -16.38 -0.77
CA TYR A 226 6.65 -15.65 -0.76
C TYR A 226 6.75 -14.74 0.45
N VAL A 227 7.90 -14.71 1.14
CA VAL A 227 8.28 -13.68 2.10
C VAL A 227 9.75 -13.31 1.91
N GLY A 228 10.04 -12.02 1.80
CA GLY A 228 11.40 -11.53 1.60
C GLY A 228 11.68 -10.21 2.32
N TYR A 229 12.91 -10.06 2.83
CA TYR A 229 13.41 -8.77 3.30
C TYR A 229 13.91 -7.93 2.14
N PHE A 230 13.83 -6.61 2.27
CA PHE A 230 14.47 -5.66 1.37
C PHE A 230 14.96 -4.42 2.13
N SER A 231 15.70 -3.54 1.43
CA SER A 231 16.33 -2.35 2.04
C SER A 231 17.40 -2.69 3.09
N CYS A 232 18.27 -3.66 2.77
CA CYS A 232 19.32 -4.14 3.70
C CYS A 232 20.46 -3.12 3.82
N LEU A 233 21.03 -2.64 2.70
CA LEU A 233 22.11 -1.66 2.72
C LEU A 233 21.70 -0.29 3.29
N PRO A 234 20.56 0.30 2.89
CA PRO A 234 20.05 1.51 3.53
C PRO A 234 19.84 1.35 5.03
N LEU A 235 19.38 0.19 5.49
CA LEU A 235 19.27 -0.11 6.91
C LEU A 235 20.64 -0.06 7.61
N LEU A 236 21.66 -0.70 7.04
CA LEU A 236 23.01 -0.66 7.58
C LEU A 236 23.55 0.77 7.66
N ALA A 237 23.32 1.58 6.61
CA ALA A 237 23.72 2.98 6.61
C ALA A 237 23.02 3.77 7.72
N GLN A 238 21.70 3.56 7.93
CA GLN A 238 20.95 4.19 9.02
C GLN A 238 21.45 3.76 10.41
N VAL A 239 21.75 2.48 10.61
CA VAL A 239 22.29 1.96 11.87
C VAL A 239 23.66 2.59 12.15
N VAL A 240 24.57 2.59 11.15
CA VAL A 240 25.89 3.22 11.28
C VAL A 240 25.77 4.72 11.56
N GLN A 241 24.87 5.43 10.87
CA GLN A 241 24.64 6.85 11.11
C GLN A 241 24.21 7.12 12.55
N ARG A 242 23.33 6.29 13.12
CA ARG A 242 22.89 6.41 14.53
C ARG A 242 24.04 6.22 15.52
N TRP A 243 25.00 5.35 15.19
CA TRP A 243 26.18 5.13 16.04
C TRP A 243 27.19 6.28 15.97
N ILE A 244 27.40 6.85 14.78
CA ILE A 244 28.39 7.89 14.55
C ILE A 244 27.86 9.29 14.92
N ALA A 245 26.56 9.56 14.71
CA ALA A 245 25.98 10.87 14.87
C ALA A 245 24.88 10.98 15.97
N PRO A 246 25.05 10.36 17.14
CA PRO A 246 23.99 10.36 18.18
C PRO A 246 23.71 11.75 18.79
N ARG A 247 24.54 12.78 18.49
CA ARG A 247 24.52 14.07 19.16
C ARG A 247 24.26 15.28 18.24
N MET A 248 24.05 15.08 16.95
CA MET A 248 24.02 16.20 15.99
C MET A 248 22.65 16.82 15.74
N ARG A 249 21.56 16.23 16.24
CA ARG A 249 20.20 16.78 16.06
C ARG A 249 19.46 16.76 17.39
N ALA A 250 18.94 17.91 17.80
CA ALA A 250 18.00 17.97 18.90
C ALA A 250 16.74 17.17 18.52
N PRO A 251 16.18 16.35 19.42
CA PRO A 251 14.93 15.65 19.15
C PRO A 251 13.81 16.66 18.98
N SER A 252 13.20 16.70 17.79
CA SER A 252 11.99 17.48 17.57
C SER A 252 10.80 16.76 18.22
N SER A 253 9.84 17.54 18.75
CA SER A 253 8.52 17.04 19.14
C SER A 253 7.47 17.22 18.02
N ASP A 254 7.82 17.94 16.97
CA ASP A 254 6.94 18.21 15.84
C ASP A 254 6.94 17.01 14.86
N THR A 255 5.76 16.45 14.64
CA THR A 255 5.51 15.31 13.73
C THR A 255 6.02 15.58 12.31
N ILE A 256 5.70 16.75 11.74
CA ILE A 256 6.08 17.10 10.37
C ILE A 256 7.60 17.20 10.24
N GLU A 257 8.26 17.79 11.24
CA GLU A 257 9.72 17.93 11.24
C GLU A 257 10.41 16.57 11.39
N ILE A 258 9.89 15.66 12.22
CA ILE A 258 10.42 14.28 12.36
C ILE A 258 10.33 13.55 11.01
N VAL A 259 9.17 13.62 10.34
CA VAL A 259 8.98 12.99 9.02
C VAL A 259 9.89 13.62 7.98
N ARG A 260 9.99 14.97 7.94
CA ARG A 260 10.88 15.68 7.02
C ARG A 260 12.34 15.27 7.18
N GLN A 261 12.81 15.15 8.42
CA GLN A 261 14.18 14.72 8.70
C GLN A 261 14.42 13.27 8.30
N THR A 262 13.44 12.39 8.53
CA THR A 262 13.53 10.97 8.18
C THR A 262 13.50 10.75 6.67
N LEU A 263 12.65 11.47 5.96
CA LEU A 263 12.48 11.39 4.50
C LEU A 263 13.31 12.43 3.74
N THR A 264 14.40 12.93 4.35
CA THR A 264 15.34 13.81 3.63
C THR A 264 15.89 13.09 2.40
N VAL A 265 15.71 13.67 1.22
CA VAL A 265 16.25 13.12 -0.03
C VAL A 265 17.77 13.21 -0.02
N PRO A 266 18.49 12.08 -0.10
CA PRO A 266 19.94 12.11 -0.14
C PRO A 266 20.48 12.84 -1.40
N PRO A 267 21.72 13.34 -1.39
CA PRO A 267 22.38 13.81 -2.61
C PRO A 267 22.30 12.74 -3.71
N GLU A 268 22.17 13.21 -4.98
CA GLU A 268 21.85 12.31 -6.10
C GLU A 268 22.76 11.07 -6.22
N PRO A 269 24.09 11.13 -6.05
CA PRO A 269 24.92 9.93 -6.10
C PRO A 269 24.56 8.88 -5.05
N LEU A 270 24.22 9.30 -3.82
CA LEU A 270 23.78 8.40 -2.76
C LEU A 270 22.36 7.89 -2.99
N ASN A 271 21.49 8.74 -3.51
CA ASN A 271 20.11 8.40 -3.86
C ASN A 271 20.10 7.25 -4.90
N VAL A 272 20.89 7.40 -5.96
CA VAL A 272 21.09 6.37 -6.99
C VAL A 272 21.72 5.10 -6.41
N LEU A 273 22.76 5.23 -5.59
CA LEU A 273 23.43 4.10 -4.95
C LEU A 273 22.45 3.27 -4.11
N PHE A 274 21.68 3.92 -3.23
CA PHE A 274 20.73 3.21 -2.36
C PHE A 274 19.60 2.56 -3.16
N ARG A 275 19.08 3.23 -4.19
CA ARG A 275 18.09 2.62 -5.08
C ARG A 275 18.64 1.39 -5.80
N SER A 276 19.86 1.48 -6.32
CA SER A 276 20.51 0.38 -7.04
C SER A 276 20.83 -0.80 -6.12
N SER A 277 21.24 -0.52 -4.87
CA SER A 277 21.51 -1.58 -3.87
C SER A 277 20.24 -2.37 -3.53
N ILE A 278 19.10 -1.71 -3.31
CA ILE A 278 17.84 -2.39 -3.03
C ILE A 278 17.40 -3.28 -4.21
N ARG A 279 17.67 -2.86 -5.44
CA ARG A 279 17.41 -3.68 -6.64
C ARG A 279 18.34 -4.91 -6.66
N ALA A 280 19.62 -4.71 -6.38
CA ALA A 280 20.62 -5.77 -6.37
C ALA A 280 20.37 -6.83 -5.27
N GLU A 281 19.65 -6.49 -4.21
CA GLU A 281 19.25 -7.42 -3.14
C GLU A 281 18.24 -8.50 -3.59
N ALA A 282 17.68 -8.42 -4.80
CA ALA A 282 16.62 -9.30 -5.27
C ALA A 282 16.91 -10.81 -5.07
N PRO A 283 18.10 -11.37 -5.39
CA PRO A 283 18.39 -12.79 -5.18
C PRO A 283 18.53 -13.16 -3.70
N LEU A 284 18.81 -12.20 -2.84
CA LEU A 284 19.11 -12.43 -1.42
C LEU A 284 17.86 -12.36 -0.52
N ARG A 285 16.75 -11.78 -0.98
CA ARG A 285 15.58 -11.45 -0.16
C ARG A 285 14.95 -12.64 0.60
N GLN A 286 15.05 -13.83 0.06
CA GLN A 286 14.48 -15.04 0.67
C GLN A 286 15.44 -15.77 1.60
N LEU A 287 16.71 -15.43 1.62
CA LEU A 287 17.68 -16.11 2.48
C LEU A 287 17.33 -15.87 3.96
N SER A 288 17.43 -16.93 4.76
CA SER A 288 16.99 -16.92 6.16
C SER A 288 17.82 -16.00 7.06
N TRP A 289 19.07 -15.77 6.72
CA TRP A 289 20.00 -14.91 7.46
C TRP A 289 19.96 -13.44 7.04
N VAL A 290 19.33 -13.11 5.90
CA VAL A 290 19.20 -11.72 5.45
C VAL A 290 18.17 -10.99 6.31
N ARG A 291 18.49 -9.77 6.69
CA ARG A 291 17.61 -8.83 7.38
C ARG A 291 17.61 -7.50 6.65
N GLY A 292 16.43 -6.86 6.56
CA GLY A 292 16.25 -5.55 5.92
C GLY A 292 15.36 -4.65 6.74
N GLY A 293 15.22 -3.41 6.31
CA GLY A 293 14.34 -2.41 6.95
C GLY A 293 12.86 -2.65 6.69
N SER A 294 12.53 -3.45 5.68
CA SER A 294 11.15 -3.76 5.29
C SER A 294 11.01 -5.22 4.86
N LEU A 295 9.78 -5.72 4.94
CA LEU A 295 9.34 -7.04 4.45
C LEU A 295 8.34 -6.87 3.32
N ILE A 296 8.36 -7.82 2.38
CA ILE A 296 7.31 -8.00 1.39
C ILE A 296 6.86 -9.45 1.42
N ALA A 297 5.56 -9.69 1.37
CA ALA A 297 5.00 -11.03 1.29
C ALA A 297 3.92 -11.12 0.22
N VAL A 298 3.79 -12.30 -0.37
CA VAL A 298 2.67 -12.68 -1.26
C VAL A 298 2.06 -13.96 -0.70
N ALA A 299 0.75 -13.95 -0.53
CA ALA A 299 0.01 -15.12 -0.09
C ALA A 299 -1.19 -15.37 -1.00
N ARG A 300 -1.56 -16.62 -1.16
CA ARG A 300 -2.65 -17.08 -2.05
C ARG A 300 -3.86 -17.47 -1.23
N ARG A 301 -5.03 -17.17 -1.77
CA ARG A 301 -6.28 -17.73 -1.27
C ARG A 301 -6.30 -19.22 -1.60
N SER A 302 -6.41 -20.06 -0.56
CA SER A 302 -6.80 -21.45 -0.73
C SER A 302 -8.25 -21.50 -1.21
N ASP A 303 -8.63 -22.53 -1.93
CA ASP A 303 -9.99 -22.74 -2.46
C ASP A 303 -11.07 -22.81 -1.38
#